data_461732754761f822a8828f9537aef392
#
_entry.id   461732754761f822a8828f9537aef392
#
_cell.length_a   1.000
_cell.length_b   1.000
_cell.length_c   1.000
_cell.angle_alpha   90.00
_cell.angle_beta   90.00
_cell.angle_gamma   90.00
#
_symmetry.space_group_name_H-M   'P 1'
#
loop_
_entity.id
_entity.type
_entity.pdbx_description
1 polymer ?
#
loop_
_entity_poly.entity_id
_entity_poly.type
_entity_poly.pdbx_seq_one_letter_code
_entity_poly.pdbx_strand_id
1 'polypeptide(L)'
;MAETTNNNSSKRPKINITIDGASFTTRDDDQEAASLLRLADRDPQKYDLARLVPGGEPKVFKDGKVIDLKDGDAFVSLKQRVTISLLIDGMSFSTKDDDQEAAALLRLAGLDPAEYDLARLVPGKEPKVYKDTKILDLQDGDVFISVKQNSPVA
;
A
#
# COMPACT_ATOMS: atom_id res chain seq x y z
N MET A 1 -5.85 -37.73 34.30
CA MET A 1 -4.78 -36.86 34.11
C MET A 1 -5.22 -35.49 33.81
N ALA A 2 -5.26 -34.79 34.80
CA ALA A 2 -5.70 -33.44 34.71
C ALA A 2 -4.74 -32.60 33.91
N GLU A 3 -3.53 -33.06 33.84
CA GLU A 3 -2.54 -32.26 33.15
C GLU A 3 -2.83 -32.04 31.70
N THR A 4 -3.60 -32.91 31.10
CA THR A 4 -3.89 -32.72 29.68
C THR A 4 -4.70 -31.46 29.44
N THR A 5 -5.57 -31.10 30.36
CA THR A 5 -6.33 -29.92 30.20
C THR A 5 -5.54 -28.66 30.42
N ASN A 6 -4.54 -28.76 31.28
CA ASN A 6 -3.79 -27.58 31.64
C ASN A 6 -2.85 -27.14 30.57
N ASN A 7 -2.54 -28.02 29.64
CA ASN A 7 -1.54 -27.73 28.63
C ASN A 7 -2.14 -27.46 27.27
N ASN A 8 -3.41 -27.15 27.23
CA ASN A 8 -4.09 -27.05 25.97
C ASN A 8 -3.46 -26.08 25.00
N SER A 9 -3.11 -24.89 25.47
CA SER A 9 -2.54 -23.90 24.58
C SER A 9 -1.21 -24.35 24.00
N SER A 10 -0.33 -24.87 24.86
CA SER A 10 1.00 -25.27 24.39
C SER A 10 0.95 -26.57 23.61
N LYS A 11 -0.11 -27.36 23.77
CA LYS A 11 -0.22 -28.66 23.08
C LYS A 11 -1.03 -28.61 21.82
N ARG A 12 -1.58 -27.48 21.48
CA ARG A 12 -2.25 -27.36 20.19
C ARG A 12 -1.25 -27.65 19.08
N PRO A 13 -1.70 -28.27 17.99
CA PRO A 13 -0.81 -28.54 16.88
C PRO A 13 -0.21 -27.25 16.33
N LYS A 14 1.00 -27.33 15.88
CA LYS A 14 1.61 -26.23 15.16
C LYS A 14 1.00 -26.13 13.78
N ILE A 15 0.69 -24.93 13.39
CA ILE A 15 0.13 -24.62 12.08
C ILE A 15 1.18 -23.85 11.32
N ASN A 16 1.54 -24.36 10.15
CA ASN A 16 2.49 -23.70 9.28
C ASN A 16 1.73 -22.98 8.19
N ILE A 17 2.00 -21.70 8.05
CA ILE A 17 1.38 -20.88 7.03
C ILE A 17 2.47 -20.09 6.32
N THR A 18 2.15 -19.60 5.13
CA THR A 18 3.02 -18.66 4.45
C THR A 18 2.28 -17.35 4.23
N ILE A 19 3.00 -16.26 4.34
CA ILE A 19 2.49 -14.94 3.98
C ILE A 19 3.55 -14.31 3.09
N ASP A 20 3.15 -13.99 1.86
CA ASP A 20 4.07 -13.46 0.85
C ASP A 20 5.29 -14.37 0.65
N GLY A 21 5.08 -15.67 0.75
CA GLY A 21 6.14 -16.65 0.56
C GLY A 21 7.01 -16.92 1.76
N ALA A 22 6.88 -16.16 2.83
CA ALA A 22 7.65 -16.38 4.06
C ALA A 22 6.89 -17.31 4.97
N SER A 23 7.59 -18.24 5.61
CA SER A 23 6.98 -19.24 6.48
C SER A 23 6.81 -18.72 7.90
N PHE A 24 5.67 -18.97 8.48
CA PHE A 24 5.37 -18.65 9.87
C PHE A 24 4.71 -19.85 10.53
N THR A 25 4.94 -20.01 11.81
CA THR A 25 4.37 -21.11 12.57
C THR A 25 3.62 -20.53 13.76
N THR A 26 2.41 -21.02 13.99
CA THR A 26 1.59 -20.58 15.11
C THR A 26 0.80 -21.76 15.66
N ARG A 27 0.42 -21.69 16.93
CA ARG A 27 -0.51 -22.64 17.51
C ARG A 27 -1.91 -22.06 17.68
N ASP A 28 -2.06 -20.80 17.32
CA ASP A 28 -3.35 -20.13 17.36
C ASP A 28 -4.08 -20.38 16.06
N ASP A 29 -5.15 -21.14 16.11
CA ASP A 29 -5.85 -21.57 14.92
C ASP A 29 -6.89 -20.56 14.41
N ASP A 30 -7.00 -19.41 15.04
CA ASP A 30 -7.84 -18.34 14.53
C ASP A 30 -7.21 -16.99 14.87
N GLN A 31 -7.06 -16.15 13.89
CA GLN A 31 -6.47 -14.83 14.08
C GLN A 31 -7.13 -13.83 13.16
N GLU A 32 -7.14 -12.57 13.61
CA GLU A 32 -7.60 -11.49 12.74
C GLU A 32 -6.65 -11.29 11.57
N ALA A 33 -7.21 -10.89 10.44
CA ALA A 33 -6.40 -10.60 9.26
C ALA A 33 -5.31 -9.57 9.57
N ALA A 34 -5.65 -8.55 10.36
CA ALA A 34 -4.67 -7.54 10.75
C ALA A 34 -3.51 -8.14 11.54
N SER A 35 -3.79 -9.11 12.39
CA SER A 35 -2.74 -9.78 13.18
C SER A 35 -1.78 -10.53 12.28
N LEU A 36 -2.30 -11.20 11.26
CA LEU A 36 -1.45 -11.93 10.33
C LEU A 36 -0.61 -10.98 9.48
N LEU A 37 -1.17 -9.84 9.11
CA LEU A 37 -0.39 -8.83 8.39
C LEU A 37 0.77 -8.33 9.26
N ARG A 38 0.51 -8.06 10.54
CA ARG A 38 1.57 -7.62 11.45
C ARG A 38 2.63 -8.69 11.66
N LEU A 39 2.22 -9.95 11.70
CA LEU A 39 3.16 -11.06 11.79
C LEU A 39 4.14 -11.02 10.63
N ALA A 40 3.67 -10.65 9.45
CA ALA A 40 4.49 -10.54 8.25
C ALA A 40 5.14 -9.16 8.10
N ASP A 41 5.05 -8.34 9.13
CA ASP A 41 5.63 -6.99 9.13
C ASP A 41 4.97 -6.09 8.08
N ARG A 42 3.67 -6.26 7.90
CA ARG A 42 2.88 -5.42 6.99
C ARG A 42 1.91 -4.59 7.80
N ASP A 43 1.76 -3.34 7.41
CA ASP A 43 0.85 -2.41 8.08
C ASP A 43 -0.58 -2.66 7.61
N PRO A 44 -1.49 -3.05 8.52
CA PRO A 44 -2.87 -3.31 8.11
C PRO A 44 -3.58 -2.11 7.51
N GLN A 45 -3.10 -0.89 7.80
CA GLN A 45 -3.70 0.30 7.22
C GLN A 45 -3.32 0.48 5.76
N LYS A 46 -2.27 -0.20 5.31
CA LYS A 46 -1.77 -0.08 3.94
C LYS A 46 -1.96 -1.34 3.12
N TYR A 47 -2.20 -2.45 3.77
CA TYR A 47 -2.32 -3.75 3.09
C TYR A 47 -3.57 -4.48 3.52
N ASP A 48 -4.13 -5.26 2.61
CA ASP A 48 -5.15 -6.25 2.91
C ASP A 48 -4.53 -7.62 2.85
N LEU A 49 -5.11 -8.55 3.59
CA LEU A 49 -4.67 -9.94 3.57
C LEU A 49 -5.59 -10.74 2.66
N ALA A 50 -5.00 -11.59 1.84
CA ALA A 50 -5.78 -12.49 1.00
C ALA A 50 -5.27 -13.91 1.15
N ARG A 51 -6.21 -14.87 1.17
CA ARG A 51 -5.87 -16.29 1.18
C ARG A 51 -5.79 -16.77 -0.25
N LEU A 52 -4.72 -17.49 -0.57
CA LEU A 52 -4.60 -18.12 -1.87
C LEU A 52 -5.46 -19.37 -1.89
N VAL A 53 -6.32 -19.49 -2.89
CA VAL A 53 -7.22 -20.63 -3.05
C VAL A 53 -6.79 -21.39 -4.30
N PRO A 54 -6.42 -22.67 -4.18
CA PRO A 54 -6.00 -23.44 -5.35
C PRO A 54 -7.10 -23.45 -6.40
N GLY A 55 -6.74 -23.03 -7.61
CA GLY A 55 -7.69 -23.04 -8.72
C GLY A 55 -8.71 -21.92 -8.68
N GLY A 56 -8.61 -21.00 -7.73
CA GLY A 56 -9.55 -19.90 -7.61
C GLY A 56 -8.86 -18.57 -7.39
N GLU A 57 -9.65 -17.52 -7.29
CA GLU A 57 -9.12 -16.20 -7.02
C GLU A 57 -8.81 -16.06 -5.52
N PRO A 58 -7.81 -15.25 -5.18
CA PRO A 58 -7.51 -15.00 -3.77
C PRO A 58 -8.72 -14.42 -3.05
N LYS A 59 -8.94 -14.86 -1.82
CA LYS A 59 -10.04 -14.35 -1.01
C LYS A 59 -9.50 -13.26 -0.09
N VAL A 60 -10.00 -12.05 -0.25
CA VAL A 60 -9.53 -10.88 0.51
C VAL A 60 -10.33 -10.75 1.79
N PHE A 61 -9.66 -10.43 2.89
CA PHE A 61 -10.27 -10.28 4.20
C PHE A 61 -10.11 -8.85 4.72
N LYS A 62 -11.13 -8.37 5.42
CA LYS A 62 -11.02 -7.12 6.16
C LYS A 62 -10.21 -7.34 7.43
N ASP A 63 -9.62 -6.27 7.95
CA ASP A 63 -8.69 -6.34 9.09
C ASP A 63 -9.27 -7.04 10.30
N GLY A 64 -10.53 -6.78 10.61
CA GLY A 64 -11.17 -7.37 11.78
C GLY A 64 -11.73 -8.76 11.56
N LYS A 65 -11.58 -9.31 10.37
CA LYS A 65 -12.09 -10.65 10.10
C LYS A 65 -11.21 -11.68 10.79
N VAL A 66 -11.82 -12.52 11.60
CA VAL A 66 -11.11 -13.63 12.25
C VAL A 66 -11.07 -14.79 11.27
N ILE A 67 -9.87 -15.23 10.98
CA ILE A 67 -9.62 -16.26 9.97
C ILE A 67 -9.24 -17.55 10.66
N ASP A 68 -9.94 -18.63 10.31
CA ASP A 68 -9.57 -19.96 10.76
C ASP A 68 -8.37 -20.43 9.95
N LEU A 69 -7.31 -20.80 10.65
CA LEU A 69 -6.05 -21.18 10.02
C LEU A 69 -5.93 -22.68 9.95
N LYS A 70 -5.42 -23.17 8.84
CA LYS A 70 -5.12 -24.57 8.65
C LYS A 70 -3.68 -24.72 8.22
N ASP A 71 -3.09 -25.83 8.60
CA ASP A 71 -1.73 -26.14 8.20
C ASP A 71 -1.63 -26.11 6.68
N GLY A 72 -0.65 -25.41 6.17
CA GLY A 72 -0.47 -25.25 4.73
C GLY A 72 -1.16 -24.05 4.11
N ASP A 73 -1.91 -23.28 4.89
CA ASP A 73 -2.55 -22.09 4.34
C ASP A 73 -1.50 -21.12 3.81
N ALA A 74 -1.81 -20.52 2.67
CA ALA A 74 -0.94 -19.53 2.04
C ALA A 74 -1.69 -18.24 1.86
N PHE A 75 -1.05 -17.15 2.28
CA PHE A 75 -1.63 -15.82 2.19
C PHE A 75 -0.71 -14.89 1.41
N VAL A 76 -1.27 -13.82 0.90
CA VAL A 76 -0.51 -12.73 0.31
C VAL A 76 -1.03 -11.42 0.86
N SER A 77 -0.16 -10.44 0.96
CA SER A 77 -0.58 -9.08 1.28
C SER A 77 -0.80 -8.32 -0.01
N LEU A 78 -1.87 -7.55 -0.04
CA LEU A 78 -2.23 -6.73 -1.20
C LEU A 78 -2.24 -5.28 -0.77
N LYS A 79 -1.50 -4.44 -1.47
CA LYS A 79 -1.45 -3.03 -1.14
C LYS A 79 -2.81 -2.41 -1.38
N GLN A 80 -3.32 -1.71 -0.38
CA GLN A 80 -4.58 -1.00 -0.50
C GLN A 80 -4.41 0.18 -1.45
N ARG A 81 -5.38 0.34 -2.32
CA ARG A 81 -5.36 1.46 -3.25
C ARG A 81 -6.44 2.42 -2.85
N VAL A 82 -6.06 3.43 -2.08
CA VAL A 82 -6.97 4.48 -1.69
C VAL A 82 -6.90 5.61 -2.70
N THR A 83 -8.01 6.32 -2.85
CA THR A 83 -8.04 7.47 -3.74
C THR A 83 -7.32 8.63 -3.08
N ILE A 84 -6.41 9.23 -3.82
CA ILE A 84 -5.64 10.38 -3.39
C ILE A 84 -6.15 11.58 -4.17
N SER A 85 -6.50 12.64 -3.47
CA SER A 85 -6.92 13.90 -4.07
C SER A 85 -5.74 14.86 -4.06
N LEU A 86 -5.51 15.51 -5.19
CA LEU A 86 -4.45 16.49 -5.28
C LEU A 86 -4.88 17.65 -6.17
N LEU A 87 -4.16 18.75 -6.05
CA LEU A 87 -4.39 19.93 -6.87
C LEU A 87 -3.17 20.16 -7.76
N ILE A 88 -3.42 20.46 -9.01
CA ILE A 88 -2.37 20.89 -9.93
C ILE A 88 -2.88 22.18 -10.57
N ASP A 89 -2.17 23.27 -10.33
CA ASP A 89 -2.58 24.61 -10.81
C ASP A 89 -4.01 24.95 -10.40
N GLY A 90 -4.39 24.57 -9.18
CA GLY A 90 -5.72 24.88 -8.64
C GLY A 90 -6.84 23.97 -9.10
N MET A 91 -6.55 23.02 -9.97
CA MET A 91 -7.56 22.07 -10.44
C MET A 91 -7.43 20.76 -9.67
N SER A 92 -8.57 20.16 -9.34
CA SER A 92 -8.61 18.92 -8.58
C SER A 92 -8.45 17.71 -9.46
N PHE A 93 -7.60 16.81 -9.04
CA PHE A 93 -7.40 15.51 -9.69
C PHE A 93 -7.42 14.42 -8.65
N SER A 94 -7.78 13.22 -9.05
CA SER A 94 -7.78 12.06 -8.17
C SER A 94 -7.01 10.93 -8.83
N THR A 95 -6.27 10.19 -8.02
CA THR A 95 -5.54 9.03 -8.51
C THR A 95 -5.50 7.98 -7.40
N LYS A 96 -5.37 6.72 -7.81
CA LYS A 96 -5.12 5.64 -6.87
C LYS A 96 -3.67 5.19 -6.90
N ASP A 97 -2.87 5.82 -7.72
CA ASP A 97 -1.45 5.51 -7.83
C ASP A 97 -0.68 6.50 -6.95
N ASP A 98 -0.14 6.00 -5.85
CA ASP A 98 0.49 6.85 -4.85
C ASP A 98 1.94 7.18 -5.15
N ASP A 99 2.47 6.74 -6.29
CA ASP A 99 3.78 7.17 -6.74
C ASP A 99 3.75 7.34 -8.25
N GLN A 100 4.14 8.51 -8.72
CA GLN A 100 4.10 8.81 -10.15
C GLN A 100 5.26 9.71 -10.52
N GLU A 101 5.69 9.61 -11.76
CA GLU A 101 6.68 10.55 -12.28
C GLU A 101 6.06 11.94 -12.40
N ALA A 102 6.89 12.95 -12.20
CA ALA A 102 6.44 14.33 -12.37
C ALA A 102 5.82 14.55 -13.74
N ALA A 103 6.41 13.96 -14.77
CA ALA A 103 5.88 14.09 -16.13
C ALA A 103 4.46 13.51 -16.23
N ALA A 104 4.20 12.40 -15.52
CA ALA A 104 2.87 11.79 -15.55
C ALA A 104 1.82 12.73 -14.92
N LEU A 105 2.20 13.42 -13.85
CA LEU A 105 1.29 14.36 -13.20
C LEU A 105 1.02 15.57 -14.10
N LEU A 106 2.04 16.04 -14.81
CA LEU A 106 1.84 17.12 -15.76
C LEU A 106 0.87 16.70 -16.85
N ARG A 107 1.03 15.49 -17.38
CA ARG A 107 0.11 14.98 -18.40
C ARG A 107 -1.30 14.81 -17.87
N LEU A 108 -1.43 14.40 -16.63
CA LEU A 108 -2.74 14.29 -15.99
C LEU A 108 -3.46 15.64 -16.03
N ALA A 109 -2.71 16.72 -15.83
CA ALA A 109 -3.25 18.07 -15.85
C ALA A 109 -3.35 18.66 -17.27
N GLY A 110 -3.04 17.88 -18.30
CA GLY A 110 -3.12 18.34 -19.67
C GLY A 110 -1.93 19.19 -20.12
N LEU A 111 -0.82 19.09 -19.39
CA LEU A 111 0.36 19.91 -19.67
C LEU A 111 1.46 19.07 -20.31
N ASP A 112 2.24 19.71 -21.17
CA ASP A 112 3.34 19.06 -21.87
C ASP A 112 4.58 19.10 -21.01
N PRO A 113 5.12 17.94 -20.61
CA PRO A 113 6.33 17.93 -19.79
C PRO A 113 7.54 18.57 -20.49
N ALA A 114 7.52 18.67 -21.82
CA ALA A 114 8.62 19.32 -22.53
C ALA A 114 8.59 20.84 -22.33
N GLU A 115 7.45 21.40 -21.91
CA GLU A 115 7.30 22.84 -21.76
C GLU A 115 7.17 23.27 -20.30
N TYR A 116 6.80 22.36 -19.41
CA TYR A 116 6.55 22.67 -18.02
C TYR A 116 7.32 21.74 -17.11
N ASP A 117 7.69 22.26 -15.96
CA ASP A 117 8.16 21.46 -14.83
C ASP A 117 7.07 21.43 -13.77
N LEU A 118 7.10 20.40 -12.94
CA LEU A 118 6.17 20.27 -11.84
C LEU A 118 6.85 20.72 -10.55
N ALA A 119 6.15 21.50 -9.76
CA ALA A 119 6.64 21.93 -8.45
C ALA A 119 5.61 21.62 -7.39
N ARG A 120 6.08 21.14 -6.23
CA ARG A 120 5.21 20.90 -5.07
C ARG A 120 5.23 22.14 -4.18
N LEU A 121 4.05 22.57 -3.77
CA LEU A 121 3.95 23.67 -2.82
C LEU A 121 4.06 23.09 -1.41
N VAL A 122 4.99 23.64 -0.65
CA VAL A 122 5.22 23.24 0.73
C VAL A 122 4.95 24.46 1.59
N PRO A 123 4.03 24.38 2.58
CA PRO A 123 3.71 25.53 3.39
C PRO A 123 4.97 26.09 4.05
N GLY A 124 5.13 27.41 3.94
CA GLY A 124 6.26 28.09 4.57
C GLY A 124 7.60 27.92 3.90
N LYS A 125 7.65 27.26 2.72
CA LYS A 125 8.89 27.03 2.00
C LYS A 125 8.69 27.36 0.53
N GLU A 126 9.81 27.46 -0.18
CA GLU A 126 9.74 27.68 -1.61
C GLU A 126 9.27 26.41 -2.31
N PRO A 127 8.57 26.55 -3.45
CA PRO A 127 8.15 25.39 -4.20
C PRO A 127 9.34 24.53 -4.59
N LYS A 128 9.17 23.23 -4.49
CA LYS A 128 10.21 22.27 -4.87
C LYS A 128 9.95 21.79 -6.27
N VAL A 129 10.87 22.08 -7.18
CA VAL A 129 10.73 21.72 -8.58
C VAL A 129 11.35 20.33 -8.83
N TYR A 130 10.68 19.54 -9.64
CA TYR A 130 11.12 18.18 -9.92
C TYR A 130 11.39 18.00 -11.40
N LYS A 131 12.38 17.13 -11.69
CA LYS A 131 12.61 16.69 -13.06
C LYS A 131 11.55 15.71 -13.48
N ASP A 132 11.31 15.60 -14.78
CA ASP A 132 10.24 14.80 -15.36
C ASP A 132 10.26 13.35 -14.90
N THR A 133 11.45 12.77 -14.75
CA THR A 133 11.58 11.35 -14.40
C THR A 133 11.59 11.10 -12.90
N LYS A 134 11.52 12.17 -12.10
CA LYS A 134 11.47 11.99 -10.63
C LYS A 134 10.15 11.36 -10.23
N ILE A 135 10.24 10.25 -9.51
CA ILE A 135 9.04 9.60 -8.98
C ILE A 135 8.70 10.25 -7.65
N LEU A 136 7.48 10.74 -7.57
CA LEU A 136 6.98 11.43 -6.39
C LEU A 136 6.05 10.54 -5.61
N ASP A 137 6.25 10.50 -4.29
CA ASP A 137 5.27 9.89 -3.40
C ASP A 137 4.15 10.88 -3.17
N LEU A 138 2.93 10.46 -3.44
CA LEU A 138 1.76 11.31 -3.38
C LEU A 138 0.99 11.07 -2.10
N GLN A 139 0.53 12.15 -1.51
CA GLN A 139 -0.32 12.10 -0.32
C GLN A 139 -1.60 12.88 -0.60
N ASP A 140 -2.67 12.44 0.04
CA ASP A 140 -3.94 13.14 -0.09
C ASP A 140 -3.77 14.60 0.34
N GLY A 141 -4.25 15.49 -0.50
CA GLY A 141 -4.13 16.91 -0.22
C GLY A 141 -2.88 17.58 -0.79
N ASP A 142 -2.03 16.84 -1.49
CA ASP A 142 -0.84 17.44 -2.11
C ASP A 142 -1.24 18.53 -3.10
N VAL A 143 -0.45 19.59 -3.15
CA VAL A 143 -0.68 20.73 -4.02
C VAL A 143 0.54 20.94 -4.89
N PHE A 144 0.31 21.00 -6.18
CA PHE A 144 1.35 21.21 -7.17
C PHE A 144 1.03 22.39 -8.05
N ILE A 145 2.06 22.95 -8.65
CA ILE A 145 1.92 23.97 -9.69
C ILE A 145 2.82 23.58 -10.85
N SER A 146 2.45 24.01 -12.03
CA SER A 146 3.32 23.91 -13.18
C SER A 146 4.14 25.17 -13.31
N VAL A 147 5.39 25.00 -13.72
CA VAL A 147 6.29 26.11 -13.94
C VAL A 147 6.78 26.01 -15.37
N LYS A 148 6.53 27.05 -16.16
CA LYS A 148 6.96 27.02 -17.54
C LYS A 148 8.48 27.02 -17.62
N GLN A 149 9.03 26.09 -18.41
CA GLN A 149 10.45 26.00 -18.60
C GLN A 149 10.95 27.22 -19.34
N ASN A 150 12.09 27.73 -18.87
CA ASN A 150 12.73 28.82 -19.58
C ASN A 150 13.51 28.24 -20.73
N SER A 151 13.09 28.59 -21.92
CA SER A 151 13.87 28.22 -23.08
C SER A 151 15.03 29.19 -23.22
N PRO A 152 16.23 28.70 -23.56
CA PRO A 152 17.32 29.61 -23.83
C PRO A 152 16.91 30.54 -24.96
N VAL A 153 17.17 31.81 -24.77
CA VAL A 153 16.89 32.77 -25.83
C VAL A 153 17.94 32.57 -26.89
N ALA A 154 17.45 32.30 -28.07
CA ALA A 154 18.37 32.11 -29.17
C ALA A 154 18.98 33.42 -29.61
#